data_8f98f5ea82a5b528821209c41e6877f6
#
_entry.id   8f98f5ea82a5b528821209c41e6877f6
#
_cell.length_a   1.000
_cell.length_b   1.000
_cell.length_c   1.000
_cell.angle_alpha   90.00
_cell.angle_beta   90.00
_cell.angle_gamma   90.00
#
_symmetry.space_group_name_H-M   'P 1'
#
loop_
_entity.id
_entity.type
_entity.pdbx_description
1 polymer ?
#
loop_
_entity_poly.entity_id
_entity_poly.type
_entity_poly.pdbx_seq_one_letter_code
_entity_poly.pdbx_strand_id
1 'polypeptide(L)'
;VTKLGGVCDKRFTALQEALKDNLDSGEELGASIVVTLDGEPVVDMWGGWSDTDHTTEWERDTITNVWSCTKTVTALAALMLADRGLLDVYAPVAKYWPEFAAAGKERVEVRHLLSHTSGVSGWDQPITVEDTYDLAESTKRLAAQAPWWEPGTASGYHALNYGHLIGEVVRRIDGRTLGRFVAEEIAGPLGADFHIGLDPSEFGRVSNVVPPPPLPIDLASLDPASVIVRTFTGPGPDASASWSDEWRKAENGAAGGQGNARSLARIQSVVACGGELDGVRLLSPDTISLIFEEQSNGVDLALGQPIRFGIGYGLPTPVSVPFVPEGRICFWGGWGGSQVVVDTERRMTMTYVMNKMGPGLLGSDRTAQYATATFDALS
;
A
#
# COMPACT_ATOMS: atom_id res chain seq x y z
N VAL A 1 12.76 -14.04 26.28
CA VAL A 1 12.63 -12.57 26.15
C VAL A 1 13.25 -12.15 24.84
N THR A 2 12.43 -11.67 23.93
CA THR A 2 12.87 -11.25 22.60
C THR A 2 13.76 -10.01 22.71
N LYS A 3 14.90 -10.05 22.03
CA LYS A 3 15.79 -8.90 21.91
C LYS A 3 15.39 -8.10 20.67
N LEU A 4 15.12 -6.81 20.85
CA LEU A 4 14.90 -5.90 19.73
C LEU A 4 16.22 -5.33 19.23
N GLY A 5 16.39 -5.26 17.91
CA GLY A 5 17.43 -4.49 17.25
C GLY A 5 17.00 -3.04 17.04
N GLY A 6 17.98 -2.16 16.81
CA GLY A 6 17.73 -0.78 16.41
C GLY A 6 17.68 0.23 17.54
N VAL A 7 16.95 1.31 17.34
CA VAL A 7 16.89 2.47 18.24
C VAL A 7 15.45 2.86 18.55
N CYS A 8 15.24 3.40 19.75
CA CYS A 8 13.95 3.91 20.18
C CYS A 8 14.17 5.10 21.12
N ASP A 9 13.66 6.27 20.73
CA ASP A 9 13.64 7.45 21.59
C ASP A 9 12.75 7.18 22.82
N LYS A 10 13.14 7.67 23.97
CA LYS A 10 12.46 7.45 25.26
C LYS A 10 10.97 7.82 25.26
N ARG A 11 10.57 8.79 24.45
CA ARG A 11 9.15 9.17 24.28
C ARG A 11 8.29 8.00 23.81
N PHE A 12 8.88 7.06 23.07
CA PHE A 12 8.20 5.93 22.46
C PHE A 12 8.40 4.62 23.23
N THR A 13 8.74 4.68 24.52
CA THR A 13 8.90 3.49 25.34
C THR A 13 7.69 2.57 25.32
N ALA A 14 6.49 3.12 25.39
CA ALA A 14 5.25 2.33 25.31
C ALA A 14 5.10 1.57 23.97
N LEU A 15 5.54 2.16 22.85
CA LEU A 15 5.57 1.50 21.56
C LEU A 15 6.57 0.35 21.55
N GLN A 16 7.76 0.55 22.12
CA GLN A 16 8.79 -0.48 22.23
C GLN A 16 8.31 -1.66 23.09
N GLU A 17 7.69 -1.38 24.23
CA GLU A 17 7.13 -2.39 25.13
C GLU A 17 6.02 -3.19 24.42
N ALA A 18 5.11 -2.51 23.71
CA ALA A 18 4.05 -3.17 22.96
C ALA A 18 4.58 -4.15 21.90
N LEU A 19 5.58 -3.75 21.13
CA LEU A 19 6.21 -4.64 20.15
C LEU A 19 6.85 -5.84 20.83
N LYS A 20 7.59 -5.59 21.91
CA LYS A 20 8.28 -6.63 22.66
C LYS A 20 7.31 -7.64 23.27
N ASP A 21 6.23 -7.17 23.88
CA ASP A 21 5.21 -8.03 24.49
C ASP A 21 4.49 -8.89 23.43
N ASN A 22 4.19 -8.33 22.26
CA ASN A 22 3.59 -9.08 21.16
C ASN A 22 4.55 -10.16 20.59
N LEU A 23 5.83 -9.88 20.52
CA LEU A 23 6.84 -10.87 20.13
C LEU A 23 7.00 -11.95 21.18
N ASP A 24 7.06 -11.59 22.46
CA ASP A 24 7.21 -12.55 23.56
C ASP A 24 5.97 -13.44 23.74
N SER A 25 4.78 -12.93 23.45
CA SER A 25 3.52 -13.69 23.53
C SER A 25 3.26 -14.54 22.29
N GLY A 26 3.95 -14.28 21.18
CA GLY A 26 3.71 -14.95 19.89
C GLY A 26 2.53 -14.37 19.08
N GLU A 27 1.94 -13.25 19.50
CA GLU A 27 1.01 -12.47 18.67
C GLU A 27 1.72 -11.93 17.43
N GLU A 28 2.96 -11.49 17.60
CA GLU A 28 3.89 -11.17 16.52
C GLU A 28 4.86 -12.34 16.31
N LEU A 29 5.28 -12.61 15.06
CA LEU A 29 6.36 -13.55 14.76
C LEU A 29 7.65 -12.80 14.46
N GLY A 30 7.64 -11.95 13.45
CA GLY A 30 8.71 -11.05 13.09
C GLY A 30 8.13 -9.74 12.59
N ALA A 31 8.74 -8.62 12.97
CA ALA A 31 8.22 -7.32 12.61
C ALA A 31 9.30 -6.22 12.65
N SER A 32 8.99 -5.12 11.98
CA SER A 32 9.71 -3.86 12.10
C SER A 32 8.74 -2.70 12.24
N ILE A 33 9.13 -1.69 13.03
CA ILE A 33 8.38 -0.43 13.21
C ILE A 33 9.36 0.72 13.10
N VAL A 34 8.97 1.74 12.34
CA VAL A 34 9.74 2.98 12.22
C VAL A 34 8.82 4.16 12.44
N VAL A 35 9.30 5.14 13.21
CA VAL A 35 8.70 6.47 13.35
C VAL A 35 9.76 7.50 12.99
N THR A 36 9.41 8.41 12.08
CA THR A 36 10.28 9.53 11.72
C THR A 36 9.65 10.84 12.15
N LEU A 37 10.49 11.81 12.53
CA LEU A 37 10.12 13.20 12.73
C LEU A 37 11.08 14.06 11.91
N ASP A 38 10.55 14.96 11.10
CA ASP A 38 11.35 15.75 10.15
C ASP A 38 12.30 14.91 9.28
N GLY A 39 11.86 13.70 8.92
CA GLY A 39 12.64 12.77 8.12
C GLY A 39 13.68 11.94 8.90
N GLU A 40 13.91 12.25 10.18
CA GLU A 40 14.86 11.53 11.02
C GLU A 40 14.17 10.39 11.78
N PRO A 41 14.69 9.15 11.75
CA PRO A 41 14.12 8.05 12.50
C PRO A 41 14.36 8.25 14.01
N VAL A 42 13.28 8.45 14.75
CA VAL A 42 13.27 8.47 16.23
C VAL A 42 12.94 7.09 16.80
N VAL A 43 12.31 6.25 16.02
CA VAL A 43 12.11 4.81 16.26
C VAL A 43 12.49 4.08 14.98
N ASP A 44 13.37 3.08 15.11
CA ASP A 44 13.72 2.15 14.05
C ASP A 44 14.04 0.81 14.72
N MET A 45 13.01 -0.02 14.87
CA MET A 45 13.07 -1.26 15.64
C MET A 45 12.68 -2.45 14.77
N TRP A 46 13.29 -3.58 15.05
CA TRP A 46 12.92 -4.88 14.47
C TRP A 46 13.22 -6.00 15.46
N GLY A 47 12.57 -7.14 15.26
CA GLY A 47 12.83 -8.33 16.06
C GLY A 47 11.93 -9.50 15.72
N GLY A 48 12.15 -10.59 16.40
CA GLY A 48 11.44 -11.85 16.20
C GLY A 48 12.07 -12.73 15.14
N TRP A 49 11.25 -13.48 14.43
CA TRP A 49 11.68 -14.56 13.54
C TRP A 49 11.17 -14.35 12.12
N SER A 50 12.01 -14.69 11.14
CA SER A 50 11.65 -14.66 9.71
C SER A 50 10.85 -15.89 9.29
N ASP A 51 10.83 -16.95 10.08
CA ASP A 51 10.14 -18.20 9.79
C ASP A 51 9.42 -18.75 11.03
N THR A 52 8.42 -19.60 10.79
CA THR A 52 7.59 -20.21 11.83
C THR A 52 8.33 -21.24 12.68
N ASP A 53 9.44 -21.77 12.18
CA ASP A 53 10.24 -22.77 12.88
C ASP A 53 11.26 -22.14 13.82
N HIS A 54 11.33 -20.81 13.85
CA HIS A 54 12.28 -20.02 14.65
C HIS A 54 13.74 -20.38 14.36
N THR A 55 14.06 -20.57 13.10
CA THR A 55 15.43 -20.92 12.67
C THR A 55 16.22 -19.72 12.15
N THR A 56 15.52 -18.69 11.67
CA THR A 56 16.13 -17.48 11.12
C THR A 56 15.56 -16.25 11.84
N GLU A 57 16.40 -15.47 12.47
CA GLU A 57 15.98 -14.21 13.10
C GLU A 57 15.53 -13.18 12.05
N TRP A 58 14.59 -12.31 12.46
CA TRP A 58 14.26 -11.12 11.70
C TRP A 58 15.36 -10.09 11.91
N GLU A 59 16.10 -9.84 10.84
CA GLU A 59 17.25 -8.95 10.86
C GLU A 59 16.87 -7.53 10.39
N ARG A 60 17.82 -6.61 10.51
CA ARG A 60 17.68 -5.22 10.05
C ARG A 60 17.21 -5.12 8.60
N ASP A 61 17.75 -5.94 7.73
CA ASP A 61 17.52 -5.91 6.28
C ASP A 61 16.58 -7.03 5.79
N THR A 62 15.88 -7.70 6.70
CA THR A 62 14.79 -8.60 6.33
C THR A 62 13.70 -7.82 5.63
N ILE A 63 13.22 -8.34 4.52
CA ILE A 63 12.09 -7.81 3.76
C ILE A 63 10.97 -8.83 3.68
N THR A 64 9.77 -8.36 3.45
CA THR A 64 8.60 -9.21 3.25
C THR A 64 7.62 -8.55 2.31
N ASN A 65 6.58 -9.29 1.91
CA ASN A 65 5.49 -8.74 1.10
C ASN A 65 4.67 -7.76 1.95
N VAL A 66 4.61 -6.48 1.54
CA VAL A 66 3.96 -5.43 2.32
C VAL A 66 2.50 -5.20 1.93
N TRP A 67 1.97 -6.03 1.04
CA TRP A 67 0.59 -5.95 0.56
C TRP A 67 0.22 -4.54 0.10
N SER A 68 -0.90 -4.04 0.53
CA SER A 68 -1.45 -2.78 0.00
C SER A 68 -0.72 -1.52 0.44
N CYS A 69 0.26 -1.60 1.34
CA CYS A 69 1.20 -0.49 1.52
C CYS A 69 1.93 -0.14 0.20
N THR A 70 2.05 -1.11 -0.71
CA THR A 70 2.56 -0.92 -2.07
C THR A 70 1.83 0.20 -2.82
N LYS A 71 0.51 0.32 -2.65
CA LYS A 71 -0.31 1.32 -3.35
C LYS A 71 0.13 2.76 -3.12
N THR A 72 0.64 3.06 -1.93
CA THR A 72 1.12 4.40 -1.61
C THR A 72 2.34 4.77 -2.45
N VAL A 73 3.20 3.81 -2.73
CA VAL A 73 4.39 4.02 -3.59
C VAL A 73 3.99 4.12 -5.06
N THR A 74 3.06 3.30 -5.51
CA THR A 74 2.48 3.39 -6.86
C THR A 74 1.83 4.76 -7.08
N ALA A 75 1.09 5.26 -6.10
CA ALA A 75 0.48 6.59 -6.16
C ALA A 75 1.55 7.70 -6.28
N LEU A 76 2.64 7.58 -5.54
CA LEU A 76 3.75 8.55 -5.63
C LEU A 76 4.36 8.59 -7.03
N ALA A 77 4.49 7.47 -7.71
CA ALA A 77 4.96 7.45 -9.10
C ALA A 77 4.08 8.30 -10.02
N ALA A 78 2.76 8.15 -9.94
CA ALA A 78 1.82 8.97 -10.70
C ALA A 78 1.89 10.45 -10.28
N LEU A 79 1.95 10.75 -8.99
CA LEU A 79 2.05 12.11 -8.48
C LEU A 79 3.36 12.79 -8.89
N MET A 80 4.46 12.06 -9.01
CA MET A 80 5.71 12.59 -9.55
C MET A 80 5.58 13.02 -11.00
N LEU A 81 4.88 12.24 -11.82
CA LEU A 81 4.58 12.64 -13.20
C LEU A 81 3.67 13.88 -13.25
N ALA A 82 2.72 13.98 -12.33
CA ALA A 82 1.90 15.18 -12.18
C ALA A 82 2.74 16.40 -11.80
N ASP A 83 3.65 16.25 -10.86
CA ASP A 83 4.58 17.29 -10.40
C ASP A 83 5.46 17.81 -11.55
N ARG A 84 5.84 16.93 -12.45
CA ARG A 84 6.65 17.24 -13.64
C ARG A 84 5.84 17.83 -14.80
N GLY A 85 4.52 17.99 -14.63
CA GLY A 85 3.62 18.48 -15.68
C GLY A 85 3.35 17.49 -16.81
N LEU A 86 3.69 16.22 -16.64
CA LEU A 86 3.52 15.16 -17.64
C LEU A 86 2.20 14.42 -17.51
N LEU A 87 1.55 14.53 -16.37
CA LEU A 87 0.27 13.92 -16.06
C LEU A 87 -0.65 14.96 -15.41
N ASP A 88 -1.89 15.05 -15.87
CA ASP A 88 -2.95 15.81 -15.23
C ASP A 88 -3.92 14.81 -14.59
N VAL A 89 -4.04 14.84 -13.25
CA VAL A 89 -4.91 13.89 -12.52
C VAL A 89 -6.40 14.08 -12.85
N TYR A 90 -6.78 15.23 -13.36
CA TYR A 90 -8.15 15.52 -13.81
C TYR A 90 -8.40 15.20 -15.29
N ALA A 91 -7.35 14.84 -16.02
CA ALA A 91 -7.51 14.42 -17.40
C ALA A 91 -8.09 13.00 -17.49
N PRO A 92 -8.84 12.69 -18.56
CA PRO A 92 -9.25 11.33 -18.82
C PRO A 92 -8.05 10.39 -18.94
N VAL A 93 -8.17 9.18 -18.38
CA VAL A 93 -7.17 8.11 -18.55
C VAL A 93 -6.89 7.89 -20.03
N ALA A 94 -7.92 7.96 -20.87
CA ALA A 94 -7.83 7.79 -22.32
C ALA A 94 -6.89 8.78 -23.02
N LYS A 95 -6.58 9.92 -22.42
CA LYS A 95 -5.57 10.85 -22.93
C LYS A 95 -4.19 10.20 -23.03
N TYR A 96 -3.86 9.36 -22.06
CA TYR A 96 -2.56 8.67 -21.96
C TYR A 96 -2.64 7.22 -22.43
N TRP A 97 -3.82 6.65 -22.33
CA TRP A 97 -4.11 5.25 -22.63
C TRP A 97 -5.40 5.18 -23.45
N PRO A 98 -5.33 5.43 -24.79
CA PRO A 98 -6.53 5.57 -25.64
C PRO A 98 -7.48 4.37 -25.60
N GLU A 99 -6.95 3.15 -25.49
CA GLU A 99 -7.75 1.92 -25.47
C GLU A 99 -8.64 1.82 -24.21
N PHE A 100 -8.29 2.55 -23.16
CA PHE A 100 -9.10 2.59 -21.93
C PHE A 100 -10.46 3.28 -22.13
N ALA A 101 -10.64 4.05 -23.20
CA ALA A 101 -11.91 4.69 -23.51
C ALA A 101 -13.04 3.70 -23.82
N ALA A 102 -12.72 2.44 -24.11
CA ALA A 102 -13.70 1.43 -24.46
C ALA A 102 -14.75 1.21 -23.35
N ALA A 103 -15.92 0.69 -23.76
CA ALA A 103 -17.00 0.24 -22.88
C ALA A 103 -17.51 1.34 -21.91
N GLY A 104 -17.57 2.59 -22.38
CA GLY A 104 -18.13 3.70 -21.60
C GLY A 104 -17.17 4.36 -20.61
N LYS A 105 -15.85 4.10 -20.73
CA LYS A 105 -14.84 4.65 -19.82
C LYS A 105 -14.12 5.91 -20.34
N GLU A 106 -14.61 6.52 -21.40
CA GLU A 106 -13.98 7.68 -22.03
C GLU A 106 -13.84 8.91 -21.11
N ARG A 107 -14.66 8.99 -20.06
CA ARG A 107 -14.66 10.10 -19.09
C ARG A 107 -13.98 9.74 -17.76
N VAL A 108 -13.52 8.52 -17.58
CA VAL A 108 -12.79 8.13 -16.36
C VAL A 108 -11.51 8.92 -16.31
N GLU A 109 -11.33 9.69 -15.24
CA GLU A 109 -10.13 10.49 -15.00
C GLU A 109 -9.05 9.71 -14.25
N VAL A 110 -7.79 10.14 -14.36
CA VAL A 110 -6.68 9.51 -13.64
C VAL A 110 -6.92 9.50 -12.13
N ARG A 111 -7.46 10.59 -11.57
CA ARG A 111 -7.82 10.67 -10.15
C ARG A 111 -8.81 9.58 -9.72
N HIS A 112 -9.68 9.11 -10.60
CA HIS A 112 -10.60 8.02 -10.32
C HIS A 112 -9.87 6.69 -10.15
N LEU A 113 -8.79 6.45 -10.88
CA LEU A 113 -7.91 5.30 -10.62
C LEU A 113 -7.24 5.40 -9.25
N LEU A 114 -6.68 6.57 -8.95
CA LEU A 114 -5.93 6.82 -7.71
C LEU A 114 -6.78 6.81 -6.45
N SER A 115 -8.08 7.04 -6.56
CA SER A 115 -9.02 7.12 -5.45
C SER A 115 -10.00 5.95 -5.37
N HIS A 116 -9.81 4.92 -6.16
CA HIS A 116 -10.69 3.74 -6.19
C HIS A 116 -12.13 4.03 -6.65
N THR A 117 -12.31 5.06 -7.47
CA THR A 117 -13.64 5.49 -7.94
C THR A 117 -13.87 5.26 -9.43
N SER A 118 -12.99 4.52 -10.10
CA SER A 118 -13.06 4.33 -11.56
C SER A 118 -14.18 3.41 -12.04
N GLY A 119 -14.75 2.60 -11.17
CA GLY A 119 -15.68 1.54 -11.55
C GLY A 119 -15.00 0.21 -11.93
N VAL A 120 -13.66 0.17 -12.01
CA VAL A 120 -12.88 -1.00 -12.45
C VAL A 120 -12.03 -1.50 -11.28
N SER A 121 -12.65 -2.16 -10.30
CA SER A 121 -11.97 -2.66 -9.09
C SER A 121 -11.38 -4.06 -9.21
N GLY A 122 -11.39 -4.63 -10.40
CA GLY A 122 -10.84 -5.96 -10.68
C GLY A 122 -11.07 -6.31 -12.14
N TRP A 123 -10.79 -7.54 -12.49
CA TRP A 123 -10.98 -8.07 -13.85
C TRP A 123 -12.30 -8.83 -13.99
N ASP A 124 -12.92 -8.72 -15.14
CA ASP A 124 -13.99 -9.64 -15.51
C ASP A 124 -13.46 -11.08 -15.58
N GLN A 125 -14.27 -12.03 -15.11
CA GLN A 125 -13.91 -13.45 -15.09
C GLN A 125 -13.92 -14.08 -16.49
N PRO A 126 -13.14 -15.15 -16.72
CA PRO A 126 -12.21 -15.80 -15.77
C PRO A 126 -10.83 -15.15 -15.75
N ILE A 127 -10.21 -15.14 -14.59
CA ILE A 127 -8.83 -14.69 -14.41
C ILE A 127 -8.18 -15.43 -13.23
N THR A 128 -6.91 -15.77 -13.36
CA THR A 128 -6.08 -16.35 -12.29
C THR A 128 -5.06 -15.33 -11.79
N VAL A 129 -4.43 -15.62 -10.66
CA VAL A 129 -3.34 -14.77 -10.17
C VAL A 129 -2.18 -14.76 -11.16
N GLU A 130 -1.89 -15.89 -11.79
CA GLU A 130 -0.82 -16.03 -12.80
C GLU A 130 -1.08 -15.16 -14.03
N ASP A 131 -2.34 -15.02 -14.45
CA ASP A 131 -2.73 -14.13 -15.55
C ASP A 131 -2.36 -12.68 -15.25
N THR A 132 -2.37 -12.28 -13.99
CA THR A 132 -2.03 -10.91 -13.57
C THR A 132 -0.55 -10.60 -13.67
N TYR A 133 0.31 -11.61 -13.79
CA TYR A 133 1.76 -11.41 -13.94
C TYR A 133 2.15 -10.92 -15.35
N ASP A 134 1.33 -11.23 -16.36
CA ASP A 134 1.47 -10.69 -17.70
C ASP A 134 0.83 -9.30 -17.75
N LEU A 135 1.65 -8.26 -17.60
CA LEU A 135 1.18 -6.87 -17.57
C LEU A 135 0.51 -6.46 -18.89
N ALA A 136 1.05 -6.89 -20.02
CA ALA A 136 0.51 -6.51 -21.32
C ALA A 136 -0.91 -7.06 -21.53
N GLU A 137 -1.12 -8.36 -21.29
CA GLU A 137 -2.42 -8.99 -21.45
C GLU A 137 -3.42 -8.58 -20.38
N SER A 138 -2.99 -8.50 -19.11
CA SER A 138 -3.89 -8.13 -18.00
C SER A 138 -4.36 -6.68 -18.08
N THR A 139 -3.50 -5.75 -18.49
CA THR A 139 -3.91 -4.33 -18.69
C THR A 139 -4.80 -4.17 -19.92
N LYS A 140 -4.55 -4.92 -20.99
CA LYS A 140 -5.43 -4.95 -22.17
C LYS A 140 -6.86 -5.40 -21.80
N ARG A 141 -7.00 -6.38 -20.93
CA ARG A 141 -8.30 -6.82 -20.42
C ARG A 141 -9.01 -5.73 -19.63
N LEU A 142 -8.29 -5.01 -18.76
CA LEU A 142 -8.85 -3.88 -18.01
C LEU A 142 -9.31 -2.74 -18.93
N ALA A 143 -8.55 -2.44 -19.99
CA ALA A 143 -8.93 -1.44 -20.96
C ALA A 143 -10.23 -1.79 -21.71
N ALA A 144 -10.43 -3.07 -22.02
CA ALA A 144 -11.56 -3.54 -22.81
C ALA A 144 -12.88 -3.66 -22.01
N GLN A 145 -12.81 -3.94 -20.70
CA GLN A 145 -14.01 -4.22 -19.91
C GLN A 145 -14.80 -2.96 -19.53
N ALA A 146 -16.11 -3.15 -19.28
CA ALA A 146 -16.97 -2.12 -18.74
C ALA A 146 -16.74 -1.89 -17.23
N PRO A 147 -16.98 -0.68 -16.72
CA PRO A 147 -16.97 -0.47 -15.27
C PRO A 147 -18.11 -1.24 -14.59
N TRP A 148 -17.91 -1.62 -13.35
CA TRP A 148 -18.90 -2.37 -12.57
C TRP A 148 -19.90 -1.46 -11.84
N TRP A 149 -19.63 -0.18 -11.78
CA TRP A 149 -20.54 0.87 -11.31
C TRP A 149 -20.19 2.17 -12.03
N GLU A 150 -21.08 3.15 -11.92
CA GLU A 150 -20.89 4.47 -12.54
C GLU A 150 -19.61 5.13 -11.99
N PRO A 151 -18.62 5.41 -12.85
CA PRO A 151 -17.39 6.06 -12.43
C PRO A 151 -17.62 7.39 -11.71
N GLY A 152 -16.89 7.61 -10.62
CA GLY A 152 -16.93 8.84 -9.84
C GLY A 152 -18.08 8.91 -8.81
N THR A 153 -18.98 7.93 -8.76
CA THR A 153 -20.15 7.96 -7.84
C THR A 153 -19.93 7.33 -6.49
N ALA A 154 -19.01 6.40 -6.39
CA ALA A 154 -18.63 5.72 -5.16
C ALA A 154 -17.24 5.14 -5.28
N SER A 155 -16.59 4.85 -4.15
CA SER A 155 -15.37 4.05 -4.14
C SER A 155 -15.69 2.55 -4.10
N GLY A 156 -14.85 1.79 -4.77
CA GLY A 156 -14.76 0.34 -4.67
C GLY A 156 -13.29 -0.04 -4.71
N TYR A 157 -12.77 -0.53 -3.61
CA TYR A 157 -11.36 -0.78 -3.42
C TYR A 157 -10.74 -1.60 -4.54
N HIS A 158 -9.78 -1.03 -5.25
CA HIS A 158 -9.05 -1.68 -6.35
C HIS A 158 -7.96 -2.59 -5.76
N ALA A 159 -8.38 -3.69 -5.16
CA ALA A 159 -7.55 -4.52 -4.28
C ALA A 159 -6.29 -5.05 -4.96
N LEU A 160 -6.38 -5.57 -6.18
CA LEU A 160 -5.27 -6.21 -6.88
C LEU A 160 -4.85 -5.54 -8.18
N ASN A 161 -5.72 -4.73 -8.78
CA ASN A 161 -5.47 -4.14 -10.10
C ASN A 161 -5.02 -2.67 -10.08
N TYR A 162 -4.94 -2.06 -8.91
CA TYR A 162 -4.52 -0.66 -8.75
C TYR A 162 -3.19 -0.37 -9.44
N GLY A 163 -2.21 -1.25 -9.24
CA GLY A 163 -0.90 -1.12 -9.86
C GLY A 163 -0.89 -1.37 -11.36
N HIS A 164 -1.77 -2.24 -11.87
CA HIS A 164 -1.93 -2.47 -13.31
C HIS A 164 -2.49 -1.21 -13.99
N LEU A 165 -3.53 -0.62 -13.41
CA LEU A 165 -4.17 0.58 -13.96
C LEU A 165 -3.20 1.77 -13.95
N ILE A 166 -2.65 2.10 -12.81
CA ILE A 166 -1.76 3.26 -12.65
C ILE A 166 -0.41 3.00 -13.31
N GLY A 167 0.12 1.79 -13.18
CA GLY A 167 1.37 1.40 -13.81
C GLY A 167 1.35 1.50 -15.33
N GLU A 168 0.22 1.17 -15.96
CA GLU A 168 0.07 1.34 -17.42
C GLU A 168 0.05 2.83 -17.82
N VAL A 169 -0.61 3.68 -17.04
CA VAL A 169 -0.57 5.13 -17.27
C VAL A 169 0.87 5.65 -17.13
N VAL A 170 1.60 5.24 -16.10
CA VAL A 170 3.00 5.60 -15.90
C VAL A 170 3.85 5.15 -17.09
N ARG A 171 3.70 3.90 -17.52
CA ARG A 171 4.46 3.34 -18.66
C ARG A 171 4.18 4.09 -19.96
N ARG A 172 2.92 4.44 -20.21
CA ARG A 172 2.52 5.19 -21.43
C ARG A 172 3.13 6.58 -21.48
N ILE A 173 3.29 7.21 -20.33
CA ILE A 173 3.86 8.57 -20.24
C ILE A 173 5.38 8.53 -20.23
N ASP A 174 5.99 7.64 -19.44
CA ASP A 174 7.41 7.64 -19.13
C ASP A 174 8.22 6.63 -19.98
N GLY A 175 7.60 5.54 -20.42
CA GLY A 175 8.22 4.48 -21.19
C GLY A 175 8.79 3.33 -20.34
N ARG A 176 8.99 3.52 -19.04
CA ARG A 176 9.43 2.49 -18.10
C ARG A 176 8.25 1.76 -17.48
N THR A 177 8.45 0.49 -17.10
CA THR A 177 7.50 -0.20 -16.24
C THR A 177 7.42 0.48 -14.86
N LEU A 178 6.34 0.23 -14.11
CA LEU A 178 6.17 0.80 -12.78
C LEU A 178 7.33 0.41 -11.85
N GLY A 179 7.71 -0.87 -11.84
CA GLY A 179 8.80 -1.35 -10.99
C GLY A 179 10.11 -0.67 -11.29
N ARG A 180 10.43 -0.48 -12.57
CA ARG A 180 11.64 0.23 -12.99
C ARG A 180 11.58 1.72 -12.63
N PHE A 181 10.45 2.37 -12.84
CA PHE A 181 10.27 3.76 -12.45
C PHE A 181 10.48 3.96 -10.94
N VAL A 182 9.84 3.10 -10.12
CA VAL A 182 9.99 3.15 -8.66
C VAL A 182 11.45 2.92 -8.25
N ALA A 183 12.13 1.95 -8.84
CA ALA A 183 13.53 1.66 -8.52
C ALA A 183 14.46 2.84 -8.86
N GLU A 184 14.29 3.45 -10.03
CA GLU A 184 15.19 4.47 -10.53
C GLU A 184 14.86 5.88 -10.02
N GLU A 185 13.59 6.18 -9.77
CA GLU A 185 13.13 7.53 -9.44
C GLU A 185 12.74 7.72 -7.97
N ILE A 186 12.44 6.67 -7.24
CA ILE A 186 11.98 6.73 -5.85
C ILE A 186 12.96 6.01 -4.93
N ALA A 187 13.02 4.69 -5.02
CA ALA A 187 13.80 3.86 -4.10
C ALA A 187 15.30 4.13 -4.21
N GLY A 188 15.85 4.18 -5.42
CA GLY A 188 17.26 4.41 -5.67
C GLY A 188 17.75 5.76 -5.11
N PRO A 189 17.15 6.90 -5.50
CA PRO A 189 17.57 8.20 -5.00
C PRO A 189 17.44 8.35 -3.48
N LEU A 190 16.45 7.71 -2.85
CA LEU A 190 16.24 7.76 -1.41
C LEU A 190 17.05 6.72 -0.63
N GLY A 191 17.71 5.79 -1.31
CA GLY A 191 18.36 4.66 -0.66
C GLY A 191 17.36 3.77 0.09
N ALA A 192 16.14 3.61 -0.43
CA ALA A 192 15.08 2.82 0.17
C ALA A 192 15.08 1.39 -0.39
N ASP A 193 15.13 0.42 0.50
CA ASP A 193 15.10 -1.01 0.17
C ASP A 193 13.65 -1.46 -0.08
N PHE A 194 13.09 -1.00 -1.17
CA PHE A 194 11.70 -1.28 -1.58
C PHE A 194 11.65 -1.64 -3.06
N HIS A 195 10.92 -2.72 -3.38
CA HIS A 195 10.91 -3.30 -4.72
C HIS A 195 9.49 -3.66 -5.17
N ILE A 196 9.11 -3.25 -6.36
CA ILE A 196 7.97 -3.76 -7.12
C ILE A 196 8.54 -4.58 -8.27
N GLY A 197 8.49 -5.91 -8.13
CA GLY A 197 9.32 -6.82 -8.91
C GLY A 197 10.71 -6.96 -8.27
N LEU A 198 10.90 -8.05 -7.52
CA LEU A 198 12.13 -8.30 -6.79
C LEU A 198 13.11 -9.10 -7.64
N ASP A 199 14.38 -8.67 -7.66
CA ASP A 199 15.44 -9.44 -8.29
C ASP A 199 15.65 -10.78 -7.54
N PRO A 200 15.79 -11.91 -8.26
CA PRO A 200 16.04 -13.22 -7.63
C PRO A 200 17.23 -13.27 -6.68
N SER A 201 18.24 -12.45 -6.85
CA SER A 201 19.40 -12.36 -5.95
C SER A 201 19.00 -11.93 -4.52
N GLU A 202 17.85 -11.29 -4.36
CA GLU A 202 17.33 -10.79 -3.09
C GLU A 202 16.39 -11.78 -2.39
N PHE A 203 16.02 -12.89 -3.02
CA PHE A 203 15.04 -13.84 -2.48
C PHE A 203 15.47 -14.43 -1.13
N GLY A 204 16.78 -14.58 -0.91
CA GLY A 204 17.30 -15.19 0.32
C GLY A 204 17.01 -14.44 1.62
N ARG A 205 16.67 -13.16 1.54
CA ARG A 205 16.33 -12.34 2.72
C ARG A 205 14.84 -12.03 2.85
N VAL A 206 14.01 -12.62 1.99
CA VAL A 206 12.56 -12.47 2.08
C VAL A 206 12.02 -13.38 3.18
N SER A 207 11.34 -12.79 4.14
CA SER A 207 10.51 -13.54 5.08
C SER A 207 9.14 -13.80 4.45
N ASN A 208 8.73 -15.07 4.36
CA ASN A 208 7.39 -15.40 3.92
C ASN A 208 6.35 -14.96 4.94
N VAL A 209 5.24 -14.44 4.46
CA VAL A 209 4.10 -14.13 5.34
C VAL A 209 3.47 -15.43 5.86
N VAL A 210 2.97 -15.37 7.07
CA VAL A 210 2.09 -16.40 7.64
C VAL A 210 0.65 -15.94 7.38
N PRO A 211 -0.14 -16.70 6.61
CA PRO A 211 -1.50 -16.30 6.24
C PRO A 211 -2.37 -15.98 7.45
N PRO A 212 -3.30 -15.01 7.34
CA PRO A 212 -4.20 -14.66 8.41
C PRO A 212 -5.27 -15.73 8.61
N PRO A 213 -6.02 -15.68 9.73
CA PRO A 213 -7.27 -16.41 9.83
C PRO A 213 -8.21 -16.08 8.64
N PRO A 214 -9.10 -16.99 8.24
CA PRO A 214 -10.07 -16.71 7.18
C PRO A 214 -10.85 -15.42 7.47
N LEU A 215 -11.15 -14.65 6.41
CA LEU A 215 -12.02 -13.47 6.53
C LEU A 215 -13.38 -13.89 7.11
N PRO A 216 -13.98 -13.10 8.01
CA PRO A 216 -15.28 -13.41 8.61
C PRO A 216 -16.46 -13.17 7.65
N ILE A 217 -16.20 -13.18 6.35
CA ILE A 217 -17.18 -12.96 5.29
C ILE A 217 -17.23 -14.21 4.42
N ASP A 218 -18.39 -14.83 4.33
CA ASP A 218 -18.65 -15.89 3.36
C ASP A 218 -19.06 -15.26 2.03
N LEU A 219 -18.09 -15.10 1.12
CA LEU A 219 -18.34 -14.53 -0.20
C LEU A 219 -19.33 -15.36 -1.02
N ALA A 220 -19.41 -16.67 -0.75
CA ALA A 220 -20.36 -17.56 -1.45
C ALA A 220 -21.82 -17.29 -1.07
N SER A 221 -22.09 -16.67 0.07
CA SER A 221 -23.43 -16.28 0.52
C SER A 221 -23.91 -14.93 -0.05
N LEU A 222 -23.02 -14.18 -0.69
CA LEU A 222 -23.33 -12.88 -1.27
C LEU A 222 -23.72 -12.99 -2.75
N ASP A 223 -24.36 -11.94 -3.26
CA ASP A 223 -24.68 -11.84 -4.69
C ASP A 223 -23.40 -11.91 -5.53
N PRO A 224 -23.26 -12.90 -6.44
CA PRO A 224 -22.09 -13.01 -7.32
C PRO A 224 -21.86 -11.77 -8.20
N ALA A 225 -22.90 -10.98 -8.46
CA ALA A 225 -22.81 -9.75 -9.25
C ALA A 225 -22.37 -8.53 -8.42
N SER A 226 -22.30 -8.65 -7.11
CA SER A 226 -21.85 -7.55 -6.23
C SER A 226 -20.39 -7.19 -6.46
N VAL A 227 -20.06 -5.92 -6.27
CA VAL A 227 -18.69 -5.43 -6.43
C VAL A 227 -17.72 -6.16 -5.48
N ILE A 228 -18.13 -6.40 -4.24
CA ILE A 228 -17.29 -7.12 -3.27
C ILE A 228 -16.91 -8.52 -3.77
N VAL A 229 -17.88 -9.29 -4.25
CA VAL A 229 -17.63 -10.65 -4.76
C VAL A 229 -16.76 -10.59 -6.01
N ARG A 230 -17.07 -9.73 -6.95
CA ARG A 230 -16.29 -9.58 -8.19
C ARG A 230 -14.85 -9.13 -7.92
N THR A 231 -14.64 -8.26 -6.95
CA THR A 231 -13.30 -7.77 -6.58
C THR A 231 -12.45 -8.85 -5.92
N PHE A 232 -13.04 -9.67 -5.03
CA PHE A 232 -12.29 -10.63 -4.20
C PHE A 232 -12.36 -12.08 -4.67
N THR A 233 -12.98 -12.37 -5.80
CA THR A 233 -13.02 -13.73 -6.35
C THR A 233 -12.23 -13.92 -7.64
N GLY A 234 -11.68 -12.86 -8.18
CA GLY A 234 -10.91 -12.98 -9.41
C GLY A 234 -9.67 -12.08 -9.46
N PRO A 235 -8.50 -12.57 -9.07
CA PRO A 235 -8.18 -13.75 -8.29
C PRO A 235 -8.60 -13.64 -6.82
N GLY A 236 -8.84 -14.77 -6.17
CA GLY A 236 -9.22 -14.79 -4.74
C GLY A 236 -8.07 -14.41 -3.82
N PRO A 237 -8.37 -14.02 -2.57
CA PRO A 237 -7.35 -13.67 -1.60
C PRO A 237 -6.66 -14.96 -1.09
N ASP A 238 -5.43 -15.16 -1.53
CA ASP A 238 -4.54 -16.23 -1.09
C ASP A 238 -3.18 -15.65 -0.73
N ALA A 239 -2.90 -15.53 0.57
CA ALA A 239 -1.64 -14.96 1.03
C ALA A 239 -0.43 -15.81 0.63
N SER A 240 -0.61 -17.12 0.48
CA SER A 240 0.46 -18.02 0.05
C SER A 240 0.92 -17.80 -1.39
N ALA A 241 0.13 -17.11 -2.22
CA ALA A 241 0.56 -16.70 -3.55
C ALA A 241 1.84 -15.87 -3.50
N SER A 242 2.04 -15.09 -2.43
CA SER A 242 3.24 -14.27 -2.24
C SER A 242 4.52 -15.07 -1.97
N TRP A 243 4.41 -16.36 -1.73
CA TRP A 243 5.58 -17.23 -1.51
C TRP A 243 6.29 -17.63 -2.79
N SER A 244 5.62 -17.54 -3.94
CA SER A 244 6.17 -17.99 -5.22
C SER A 244 7.19 -17.00 -5.77
N ASP A 245 8.16 -17.53 -6.50
CA ASP A 245 9.14 -16.74 -7.23
C ASP A 245 8.47 -15.86 -8.30
N GLU A 246 7.41 -16.37 -8.92
CA GLU A 246 6.64 -15.66 -9.94
C GLU A 246 5.97 -14.41 -9.37
N TRP A 247 5.34 -14.52 -8.19
CA TRP A 247 4.78 -13.36 -7.50
C TRP A 247 5.85 -12.31 -7.18
N ARG A 248 6.98 -12.74 -6.64
CA ARG A 248 8.07 -11.82 -6.25
C ARG A 248 8.65 -11.08 -7.44
N LYS A 249 8.78 -11.74 -8.59
CA LYS A 249 9.25 -11.13 -9.84
C LYS A 249 8.23 -10.23 -10.50
N ALA A 250 6.93 -10.52 -10.30
CA ALA A 250 5.86 -9.76 -10.92
C ALA A 250 5.78 -8.33 -10.37
N GLU A 251 5.52 -7.39 -11.25
CA GLU A 251 5.34 -5.99 -10.89
C GLU A 251 3.88 -5.72 -10.49
N ASN A 252 3.45 -6.26 -9.36
CA ASN A 252 2.14 -5.95 -8.81
C ASN A 252 2.22 -4.69 -7.93
N GLY A 253 1.87 -3.55 -8.50
CA GLY A 253 1.86 -2.26 -7.81
C GLY A 253 0.67 -2.02 -6.88
N ALA A 254 -0.14 -3.05 -6.63
CA ALA A 254 -1.23 -3.00 -5.67
C ALA A 254 -0.91 -3.75 -4.38
N ALA A 255 -0.26 -4.92 -4.48
CA ALA A 255 -0.11 -5.86 -3.37
C ALA A 255 1.24 -6.58 -3.33
N GLY A 256 2.12 -6.35 -4.29
CA GLY A 256 3.34 -7.16 -4.47
C GLY A 256 4.66 -6.49 -4.08
N GLY A 257 4.62 -5.32 -3.44
CA GLY A 257 5.83 -4.66 -2.96
C GLY A 257 6.56 -5.50 -1.91
N GLN A 258 7.88 -5.54 -2.02
CA GLN A 258 8.77 -6.20 -1.06
C GLN A 258 9.59 -5.13 -0.35
N GLY A 259 9.52 -5.12 0.98
CA GLY A 259 10.20 -4.11 1.79
C GLY A 259 10.08 -4.37 3.28
N ASN A 260 10.42 -3.37 4.05
CA ASN A 260 10.31 -3.33 5.52
C ASN A 260 9.83 -1.95 5.99
N ALA A 261 9.67 -1.78 7.29
CA ALA A 261 9.18 -0.50 7.83
C ALA A 261 10.12 0.65 7.50
N ARG A 262 11.44 0.44 7.53
CA ARG A 262 12.43 1.49 7.23
C ARG A 262 12.33 1.95 5.78
N SER A 263 12.20 1.04 4.83
CA SER A 263 12.09 1.40 3.41
C SER A 263 10.83 2.21 3.13
N LEU A 264 9.69 1.78 3.69
CA LEU A 264 8.44 2.54 3.57
C LEU A 264 8.55 3.91 4.25
N ALA A 265 9.16 3.99 5.44
CA ALA A 265 9.35 5.26 6.15
C ALA A 265 10.21 6.25 5.38
N ARG A 266 11.30 5.78 4.74
CA ARG A 266 12.13 6.61 3.86
C ARG A 266 11.30 7.26 2.75
N ILE A 267 10.49 6.45 2.07
CA ILE A 267 9.66 6.92 0.96
C ILE A 267 8.58 7.88 1.46
N GLN A 268 7.87 7.52 2.51
CA GLN A 268 6.75 8.32 3.02
C GLN A 268 7.20 9.60 3.73
N SER A 269 8.43 9.64 4.24
CA SER A 269 9.01 10.87 4.81
C SER A 269 9.10 12.00 3.79
N VAL A 270 9.20 11.69 2.50
CA VAL A 270 9.12 12.69 1.44
C VAL A 270 7.78 13.43 1.50
N VAL A 271 6.68 12.70 1.67
CA VAL A 271 5.33 13.29 1.79
C VAL A 271 5.21 14.07 3.09
N ALA A 272 5.66 13.52 4.20
CA ALA A 272 5.61 14.18 5.51
C ALA A 272 6.42 15.50 5.54
N CYS A 273 7.50 15.56 4.77
CA CYS A 273 8.47 16.65 4.80
C CYS A 273 8.34 17.63 3.61
N GLY A 274 7.16 17.74 3.01
CA GLY A 274 6.90 18.75 1.98
C GLY A 274 7.47 18.42 0.60
N GLY A 275 7.81 17.14 0.35
CA GLY A 275 8.23 16.65 -0.95
C GLY A 275 9.72 16.37 -1.10
N GLU A 276 10.50 16.58 -0.03
CA GLU A 276 11.95 16.42 -0.04
C GLU A 276 12.45 15.65 1.17
N LEU A 277 13.44 14.81 0.99
CA LEU A 277 14.16 14.13 2.06
C LEU A 277 15.65 14.07 1.73
N ASP A 278 16.51 14.51 2.67
CA ASP A 278 17.98 14.49 2.53
C ASP A 278 18.48 15.10 1.20
N GLY A 279 17.86 16.20 0.77
CA GLY A 279 18.20 16.89 -0.47
C GLY A 279 17.62 16.27 -1.74
N VAL A 280 16.87 15.17 -1.63
CA VAL A 280 16.17 14.52 -2.76
C VAL A 280 14.72 15.01 -2.79
N ARG A 281 14.40 15.82 -3.79
CA ARG A 281 13.03 16.29 -4.03
C ARG A 281 12.33 15.41 -5.03
N LEU A 282 11.20 14.82 -4.60
CA LEU A 282 10.33 14.04 -5.47
C LEU A 282 9.06 14.81 -5.86
N LEU A 283 8.53 15.61 -4.97
CA LEU A 283 7.27 16.34 -5.12
C LEU A 283 7.42 17.79 -4.66
N SER A 284 6.56 18.65 -5.16
CA SER A 284 6.32 19.97 -4.59
C SER A 284 5.23 19.91 -3.50
N PRO A 285 5.14 20.91 -2.60
CA PRO A 285 4.03 21.02 -1.66
C PRO A 285 2.66 21.09 -2.34
N ASP A 286 2.55 21.71 -3.50
CA ASP A 286 1.30 21.80 -4.27
C ASP A 286 0.83 20.40 -4.72
N THR A 287 1.72 19.56 -5.19
CA THR A 287 1.40 18.20 -5.59
C THR A 287 0.99 17.36 -4.38
N ILE A 288 1.66 17.51 -3.23
CA ILE A 288 1.26 16.85 -1.98
C ILE A 288 -0.17 17.24 -1.58
N SER A 289 -0.57 18.50 -1.79
CA SER A 289 -1.91 18.96 -1.49
C SER A 289 -3.01 18.20 -2.25
N LEU A 290 -2.71 17.66 -3.42
CA LEU A 290 -3.65 16.80 -4.17
C LEU A 290 -4.06 15.55 -3.39
N ILE A 291 -3.16 15.00 -2.57
CA ILE A 291 -3.43 13.82 -1.73
C ILE A 291 -4.64 14.07 -0.82
N PHE A 292 -4.75 15.28 -0.29
CA PHE A 292 -5.78 15.66 0.70
C PHE A 292 -7.07 16.17 0.07
N GLU A 293 -7.15 16.20 -1.25
CA GLU A 293 -8.39 16.50 -1.97
C GLU A 293 -9.33 15.29 -1.88
N GLU A 294 -10.40 15.43 -1.09
CA GLU A 294 -11.37 14.36 -0.89
C GLU A 294 -12.03 13.96 -2.20
N GLN A 295 -11.91 12.69 -2.57
CA GLN A 295 -12.49 12.13 -3.79
C GLN A 295 -13.77 11.35 -3.51
N SER A 296 -13.85 10.70 -2.38
CA SER A 296 -15.02 9.94 -1.93
C SER A 296 -15.10 9.90 -0.42
N ASN A 297 -16.32 9.81 0.10
CA ASN A 297 -16.61 9.69 1.51
C ASN A 297 -17.94 8.93 1.68
N GLY A 298 -17.86 7.65 1.92
CA GLY A 298 -19.04 6.79 2.06
C GLY A 298 -18.64 5.33 2.19
N VAL A 299 -19.62 4.44 2.11
CA VAL A 299 -19.38 3.00 2.16
C VAL A 299 -18.71 2.55 0.88
N ASP A 300 -17.50 1.99 1.01
CA ASP A 300 -16.77 1.41 -0.12
C ASP A 300 -17.45 0.12 -0.59
N LEU A 301 -17.68 0.00 -1.89
CA LEU A 301 -18.44 -1.10 -2.48
C LEU A 301 -17.70 -2.45 -2.39
N ALA A 302 -16.39 -2.44 -2.23
CA ALA A 302 -15.57 -3.65 -2.10
C ALA A 302 -15.21 -3.96 -0.65
N LEU A 303 -14.96 -2.96 0.19
CA LEU A 303 -14.63 -3.13 1.61
C LEU A 303 -15.88 -3.29 2.50
N GLY A 304 -17.04 -2.81 2.05
CA GLY A 304 -18.29 -2.89 2.78
C GLY A 304 -18.35 -2.02 4.04
N GLN A 305 -17.47 -1.05 4.17
CA GLN A 305 -17.43 -0.13 5.31
C GLN A 305 -17.04 1.28 4.86
N PRO A 306 -17.39 2.31 5.65
CA PRO A 306 -17.06 3.68 5.32
C PRO A 306 -15.55 3.89 5.21
N ILE A 307 -15.14 4.62 4.18
CA ILE A 307 -13.76 5.08 4.02
C ILE A 307 -13.75 6.40 3.24
N ARG A 308 -12.87 7.30 3.60
CA ARG A 308 -12.57 8.50 2.81
C ARG A 308 -11.32 8.26 2.02
N PHE A 309 -11.38 8.54 0.72
CA PHE A 309 -10.19 8.52 -0.14
C PHE A 309 -9.84 9.92 -0.63
N GLY A 310 -8.56 10.24 -0.53
CA GLY A 310 -7.93 11.30 -1.31
C GLY A 310 -7.34 10.74 -2.60
N ILE A 311 -6.39 11.44 -3.17
CA ILE A 311 -5.67 10.99 -4.36
C ILE A 311 -4.47 10.14 -3.92
N GLY A 312 -4.59 8.84 -4.08
CA GLY A 312 -3.52 7.88 -3.80
C GLY A 312 -3.46 7.34 -2.36
N TYR A 313 -4.23 7.91 -1.44
CA TYR A 313 -4.21 7.56 -0.01
C TYR A 313 -5.62 7.58 0.58
N GLY A 314 -5.78 6.85 1.69
CA GLY A 314 -6.90 7.04 2.59
C GLY A 314 -6.74 8.31 3.41
N LEU A 315 -7.85 8.93 3.76
CA LEU A 315 -7.92 10.08 4.66
C LEU A 315 -8.59 9.66 5.99
N PRO A 316 -8.40 10.41 7.10
CA PRO A 316 -8.96 10.04 8.39
C PRO A 316 -10.43 9.66 8.30
N THR A 317 -10.77 8.46 8.78
CA THR A 317 -12.12 7.90 8.81
C THR A 317 -12.32 7.19 10.15
N PRO A 318 -12.57 7.94 11.25
CA PRO A 318 -12.56 7.38 12.61
C PRO A 318 -13.53 6.21 12.83
N VAL A 319 -14.64 6.17 12.10
CA VAL A 319 -15.63 5.10 12.22
C VAL A 319 -15.09 3.73 11.78
N SER A 320 -14.16 3.70 10.82
CA SER A 320 -13.58 2.46 10.31
C SER A 320 -12.11 2.26 10.72
N VAL A 321 -11.38 3.37 10.94
CA VAL A 321 -9.94 3.38 11.26
C VAL A 321 -9.69 4.33 12.43
N PRO A 322 -10.15 3.96 13.65
CA PRO A 322 -10.14 4.88 14.80
C PRO A 322 -8.74 5.23 15.31
N PHE A 323 -7.72 4.46 14.96
CA PHE A 323 -6.33 4.70 15.35
C PHE A 323 -5.60 5.73 14.48
N VAL A 324 -6.23 6.21 13.41
CA VAL A 324 -5.73 7.35 12.63
C VAL A 324 -6.52 8.59 13.03
N PRO A 325 -5.89 9.55 13.73
CA PRO A 325 -6.59 10.74 14.21
C PRO A 325 -6.95 11.70 13.09
N GLU A 326 -7.85 12.63 13.39
CA GLU A 326 -8.15 13.76 12.50
C GLU A 326 -6.93 14.66 12.33
N GLY A 327 -6.85 15.33 11.18
CA GLY A 327 -5.75 16.22 10.83
C GLY A 327 -5.38 16.11 9.36
N ARG A 328 -4.31 16.79 8.97
CA ARG A 328 -3.75 16.67 7.62
C ARG A 328 -2.87 15.42 7.53
N ILE A 329 -3.55 14.28 7.66
CA ILE A 329 -2.99 12.93 7.73
C ILE A 329 -3.49 12.14 6.54
N CYS A 330 -2.59 11.38 5.92
CA CYS A 330 -2.94 10.36 4.93
C CYS A 330 -2.35 9.02 5.35
N PHE A 331 -2.98 7.94 4.91
CA PHE A 331 -2.58 6.60 5.33
C PHE A 331 -3.00 5.55 4.32
N TRP A 332 -2.45 4.39 4.46
CA TRP A 332 -3.01 3.15 3.95
C TRP A 332 -2.37 1.95 4.66
N GLY A 333 -3.06 0.83 4.60
CA GLY A 333 -2.58 -0.40 5.22
C GLY A 333 -2.58 -1.56 4.26
N GLY A 334 -1.85 -2.61 4.61
CA GLY A 334 -1.81 -3.87 3.90
C GLY A 334 -2.64 -4.94 4.58
N TRP A 335 -3.04 -5.94 3.81
CA TRP A 335 -3.70 -7.12 4.34
C TRP A 335 -2.86 -7.75 5.45
N GLY A 336 -3.48 -8.00 6.59
CA GLY A 336 -2.83 -8.58 7.75
C GLY A 336 -2.27 -7.58 8.76
N GLY A 337 -2.25 -6.27 8.44
CA GLY A 337 -1.94 -5.23 9.44
C GLY A 337 -0.75 -4.32 9.14
N SER A 338 0.04 -4.56 8.09
CA SER A 338 1.07 -3.59 7.69
C SER A 338 0.46 -2.20 7.48
N GLN A 339 1.19 -1.14 7.83
CA GLN A 339 0.62 0.19 7.91
C GLN A 339 1.61 1.27 7.51
N VAL A 340 1.07 2.29 6.86
CA VAL A 340 1.73 3.58 6.58
C VAL A 340 0.79 4.68 7.09
N VAL A 341 1.30 5.56 7.95
CA VAL A 341 0.61 6.77 8.39
C VAL A 341 1.54 7.96 8.20
N VAL A 342 1.04 9.01 7.56
CA VAL A 342 1.81 10.23 7.27
C VAL A 342 1.06 11.43 7.83
N ASP A 343 1.64 12.10 8.79
CA ASP A 343 1.13 13.34 9.39
C ASP A 343 1.97 14.52 8.90
N THR A 344 1.39 15.29 7.99
CA THR A 344 2.13 16.41 7.38
C THR A 344 2.24 17.63 8.28
N GLU A 345 1.39 17.76 9.29
CA GLU A 345 1.48 18.85 10.27
C GLU A 345 2.60 18.61 11.26
N ARG A 346 2.73 17.38 11.77
CA ARG A 346 3.83 16.97 12.65
C ARG A 346 5.11 16.60 11.89
N ARG A 347 5.06 16.53 10.56
CA ARG A 347 6.15 16.03 9.70
C ARG A 347 6.62 14.66 10.15
N MET A 348 5.65 13.80 10.45
CA MET A 348 5.82 12.48 11.05
C MET A 348 5.39 11.39 10.07
N THR A 349 6.16 10.31 10.06
CA THR A 349 5.78 9.06 9.38
C THR A 349 5.83 7.92 10.39
N MET A 350 4.81 7.08 10.41
CA MET A 350 4.80 5.83 11.16
C MET A 350 4.57 4.68 10.18
N THR A 351 5.43 3.68 10.22
CA THR A 351 5.32 2.48 9.41
C THR A 351 5.48 1.22 10.26
N TYR A 352 4.72 0.20 9.91
CA TYR A 352 4.74 -1.10 10.54
C TYR A 352 4.66 -2.18 9.47
N VAL A 353 5.57 -3.15 9.53
CA VAL A 353 5.63 -4.30 8.62
C VAL A 353 5.88 -5.56 9.43
N MET A 354 5.19 -6.65 9.13
CA MET A 354 5.25 -7.93 9.83
C MET A 354 5.08 -9.10 8.85
N ASN A 355 5.47 -10.30 9.29
CA ASN A 355 5.22 -11.52 8.54
C ASN A 355 4.00 -12.30 9.03
N LYS A 356 3.64 -12.27 10.31
CA LYS A 356 2.44 -12.93 10.83
C LYS A 356 1.22 -12.04 10.62
N MET A 357 0.45 -12.34 9.58
CA MET A 357 -0.72 -11.54 9.22
C MET A 357 -1.85 -11.69 10.25
N GLY A 358 -2.37 -10.56 10.71
CA GLY A 358 -3.58 -10.50 11.52
C GLY A 358 -4.85 -10.51 10.65
N PRO A 359 -6.04 -10.62 11.26
CA PRO A 359 -7.30 -10.52 10.52
C PRO A 359 -7.57 -9.08 10.07
N GLY A 360 -8.31 -8.94 8.96
CA GLY A 360 -8.81 -7.67 8.46
C GLY A 360 -7.96 -7.02 7.38
N LEU A 361 -8.56 -6.02 6.73
CA LEU A 361 -8.00 -5.30 5.59
C LEU A 361 -7.59 -3.86 5.93
N LEU A 362 -8.12 -3.29 7.02
CA LEU A 362 -7.90 -1.90 7.46
C LEU A 362 -7.17 -1.84 8.80
N GLY A 363 -6.07 -2.55 8.91
CA GLY A 363 -5.30 -2.70 10.13
C GLY A 363 -5.74 -3.92 10.95
N SER A 364 -4.98 -4.21 11.99
CA SER A 364 -5.22 -5.25 12.98
C SER A 364 -5.22 -4.64 14.37
N ASP A 365 -5.51 -5.42 15.41
CA ASP A 365 -5.40 -4.97 16.80
C ASP A 365 -3.98 -4.51 17.13
N ARG A 366 -2.96 -5.20 16.60
CA ARG A 366 -1.55 -4.80 16.74
C ARG A 366 -1.28 -3.46 16.05
N THR A 367 -1.80 -3.28 14.85
CA THR A 367 -1.68 -2.00 14.12
C THR A 367 -2.27 -0.85 14.94
N ALA A 368 -3.47 -1.05 15.47
CA ALA A 368 -4.15 -0.05 16.32
C ALA A 368 -3.33 0.26 17.58
N GLN A 369 -2.79 -0.77 18.24
CA GLN A 369 -1.94 -0.61 19.42
C GLN A 369 -0.69 0.23 19.11
N TYR A 370 0.02 -0.09 18.04
CA TYR A 370 1.26 0.61 17.67
C TYR A 370 0.99 2.05 17.20
N ALA A 371 -0.05 2.26 16.42
CA ALA A 371 -0.42 3.61 15.97
C ALA A 371 -0.86 4.48 17.15
N THR A 372 -1.68 3.96 18.05
CA THR A 372 -2.13 4.67 19.25
C THR A 372 -0.94 5.05 20.14
N ALA A 373 -0.03 4.11 20.40
CA ALA A 373 1.17 4.37 21.19
C ALA A 373 2.07 5.45 20.53
N THR A 374 2.12 5.48 19.21
CA THR A 374 2.89 6.48 18.46
C THR A 374 2.29 7.88 18.65
N PHE A 375 0.98 8.05 18.45
CA PHE A 375 0.33 9.35 18.59
C PHE A 375 0.28 9.83 20.05
N ASP A 376 0.09 8.91 21.00
CA ASP A 376 0.13 9.25 22.43
C ASP A 376 1.50 9.80 22.85
N ALA A 377 2.57 9.28 22.27
CA ALA A 377 3.92 9.77 22.52
C ALA A 377 4.18 11.20 21.98
N LEU A 378 3.35 11.66 21.05
CA LEU A 378 3.47 12.97 20.39
C LEU A 378 2.44 14.00 20.88
N SER A 379 1.57 13.61 21.80
CA SER A 379 0.53 14.46 22.37
C SER A 379 1.02 15.32 23.55
#